data_2897ca4255fa96d0bf52b0a427199708
#
_entry.id   2897ca4255fa96d0bf52b0a427199708
#
_cell.length_a   1.000
_cell.length_b   1.000
_cell.length_c   1.000
_cell.angle_alpha   90.00
_cell.angle_beta   90.00
_cell.angle_gamma   90.00
#
_symmetry.space_group_name_H-M   'P 1'
#
loop_
_entity.id
_entity.type
_entity.pdbx_description
1 polymer ?
#
loop_
_entity_poly.entity_id
_entity_poly.type
_entity_poly.pdbx_seq_one_letter_code
_entity_poly.pdbx_strand_id
1 'polypeptide(L)'
;YAGDQWIDLPGLSVALLDTVIPGTTTGTLTTEQMTWLDDGAASAAAAGRPVIAMGHHQQWIGGGEASESRGDNYFGLHPTASDALAEVAGRRPSIIAYTAGHTHRHRVRPMHNVASTLSIEIGCVKDFPGTWAEYRVYESGVMQVVHRISAPDALRWSERCRHLYSDFGIDYETYALGQLSDRCLILGNTR
;
A
#
# COMPACT_ATOMS: atom_id res chain seq x y z
N TYR A 1 22.68 -4.87 0.27
CA TYR A 1 21.58 -4.04 0.73
C TYR A 1 20.33 -4.92 0.77
N ALA A 2 19.94 -5.36 1.94
CA ALA A 2 18.82 -6.28 2.07
C ALA A 2 17.55 -5.52 2.51
N GLY A 3 17.14 -4.52 1.73
CA GLY A 3 15.89 -3.79 1.95
C GLY A 3 14.69 -4.58 1.43
N ASP A 4 14.81 -5.15 0.23
CA ASP A 4 13.72 -5.89 -0.40
C ASP A 4 13.69 -7.36 0.05
N GLN A 5 12.49 -7.91 0.21
CA GLN A 5 12.30 -9.30 0.61
C GLN A 5 11.18 -9.96 -0.19
N TRP A 6 11.38 -11.20 -0.59
CA TRP A 6 10.37 -12.03 -1.21
C TRP A 6 9.97 -13.17 -0.27
N ILE A 7 8.67 -13.32 -0.03
CA ILE A 7 8.13 -14.31 0.89
C ILE A 7 7.09 -15.15 0.15
N ASP A 8 7.38 -16.43 -0.01
CA ASP A 8 6.41 -17.40 -0.54
C ASP A 8 5.63 -18.05 0.60
N LEU A 9 4.31 -17.89 0.52
CA LEU A 9 3.35 -18.52 1.42
C LEU A 9 2.49 -19.52 0.65
N PRO A 10 1.83 -20.46 1.31
CA PRO A 10 0.80 -21.28 0.67
C PRO A 10 -0.29 -20.38 0.07
N GLY A 11 -0.41 -20.37 -1.28
CA GLY A 11 -1.44 -19.62 -2.01
C GLY A 11 -1.19 -18.13 -2.20
N LEU A 12 -0.05 -17.59 -1.77
CA LEU A 12 0.27 -16.15 -1.91
C LEU A 12 1.78 -15.92 -1.93
N SER A 13 2.26 -15.01 -2.75
CA SER A 13 3.61 -14.44 -2.62
C SER A 13 3.54 -12.98 -2.18
N VAL A 14 4.46 -12.55 -1.34
CA VAL A 14 4.57 -11.18 -0.85
C VAL A 14 5.93 -10.61 -1.24
N ALA A 15 5.93 -9.47 -1.92
CA ALA A 15 7.13 -8.71 -2.24
C ALA A 15 7.20 -7.47 -1.34
N LEU A 16 8.13 -7.42 -0.39
CA LEU A 16 8.41 -6.23 0.42
C LEU A 16 9.43 -5.37 -0.31
N LEU A 17 9.10 -4.11 -0.54
CA LEU A 17 9.91 -3.15 -1.29
C LEU A 17 10.38 -2.02 -0.36
N ASP A 18 11.67 -1.79 -0.30
CA ASP A 18 12.24 -0.62 0.36
C ASP A 18 12.08 0.60 -0.56
N THR A 19 11.16 1.48 -0.19
CA THR A 19 10.84 2.69 -0.95
C THR A 19 11.47 3.95 -0.34
N VAL A 20 12.30 3.81 0.69
CA VAL A 20 12.77 4.95 1.50
C VAL A 20 13.92 5.69 0.82
N ILE A 21 13.79 7.01 0.71
CA ILE A 21 14.90 7.94 0.50
C ILE A 21 15.19 8.61 1.85
N PRO A 22 16.34 8.36 2.50
CA PRO A 22 16.62 8.95 3.80
C PRO A 22 16.50 10.47 3.81
N GLY A 23 15.77 11.01 4.80
CA GLY A 23 15.62 12.45 4.99
C GLY A 23 14.56 13.12 4.12
N THR A 24 13.76 12.35 3.38
CA THR A 24 12.66 12.88 2.55
C THR A 24 11.31 12.24 2.90
N THR A 25 10.22 12.85 2.43
CA THR A 25 8.87 12.26 2.44
C THR A 25 8.54 11.57 1.12
N THR A 26 9.44 11.69 0.14
CA THR A 26 9.31 11.04 -1.17
C THR A 26 9.91 9.64 -1.11
N GLY A 27 9.21 8.67 -1.64
CA GLY A 27 9.71 7.33 -1.88
C GLY A 27 10.21 7.15 -3.32
N THR A 28 11.04 6.16 -3.54
CA THR A 28 11.48 5.76 -4.88
C THR A 28 11.57 4.24 -5.00
N LEU A 29 11.69 3.77 -6.24
CA LEU A 29 11.98 2.39 -6.61
C LEU A 29 12.99 2.42 -7.73
N THR A 30 14.02 1.60 -7.63
CA THR A 30 15.08 1.51 -8.63
C THR A 30 14.69 0.58 -9.79
N THR A 31 15.40 0.67 -10.89
CA THR A 31 15.24 -0.25 -12.03
C THR A 31 15.53 -1.70 -11.63
N GLU A 32 16.51 -1.91 -10.75
CA GLU A 32 16.87 -3.23 -10.24
C GLU A 32 15.74 -3.82 -9.39
N GLN A 33 15.09 -3.02 -8.52
CA GLN A 33 13.92 -3.45 -7.75
C GLN A 33 12.75 -3.80 -8.68
N MET A 34 12.52 -3.02 -9.73
CA MET A 34 11.45 -3.30 -10.69
C MET A 34 11.71 -4.57 -11.50
N THR A 35 12.95 -4.83 -11.90
CA THR A 35 13.35 -6.07 -12.56
C THR A 35 13.16 -7.27 -11.62
N TRP A 36 13.59 -7.13 -10.37
CA TRP A 36 13.43 -8.15 -9.34
C TRP A 36 11.96 -8.47 -9.05
N LEU A 37 11.10 -7.44 -8.96
CA LEU A 37 9.65 -7.61 -8.79
C LEU A 37 9.02 -8.31 -10.00
N ASP A 38 9.41 -7.93 -11.22
CA ASP A 38 8.92 -8.50 -12.46
C ASP A 38 9.25 -10.01 -12.56
N ASP A 39 10.50 -10.38 -12.26
CA ASP A 39 10.98 -11.77 -12.28
C ASP A 39 10.30 -12.61 -11.18
N GLY A 40 10.18 -12.07 -9.98
CA GLY A 40 9.49 -12.71 -8.86
C GLY A 40 8.01 -12.93 -9.17
N ALA A 41 7.33 -11.95 -9.75
CA ALA A 41 5.92 -12.06 -10.13
C ALA A 41 5.70 -13.09 -11.27
N ALA A 42 6.65 -13.19 -12.21
CA ALA A 42 6.62 -14.24 -13.23
C ALA A 42 6.76 -15.64 -12.61
N SER A 43 7.68 -15.80 -11.67
CA SER A 43 7.89 -17.06 -10.94
C SER A 43 6.68 -17.44 -10.09
N ALA A 44 6.07 -16.48 -9.40
CA ALA A 44 4.83 -16.68 -8.63
C ALA A 44 3.68 -17.11 -9.53
N ALA A 45 3.51 -16.45 -10.69
CA ALA A 45 2.49 -16.80 -11.68
C ALA A 45 2.66 -18.25 -12.19
N ALA A 46 3.90 -18.67 -12.49
CA ALA A 46 4.20 -20.03 -12.91
C ALA A 46 3.86 -21.07 -11.79
N ALA A 47 3.89 -20.65 -10.53
CA ALA A 47 3.50 -21.47 -9.37
C ALA A 47 2.00 -21.30 -9.00
N GLY A 48 1.21 -20.56 -9.79
CA GLY A 48 -0.22 -20.32 -9.55
C GLY A 48 -0.50 -19.43 -8.33
N ARG A 49 0.46 -18.61 -7.90
CA ARG A 49 0.30 -17.72 -6.74
C ARG A 49 0.09 -16.27 -7.17
N PRO A 50 -0.92 -15.59 -6.63
CA PRO A 50 -1.01 -14.14 -6.71
C PRO A 50 0.12 -13.49 -5.89
N VAL A 51 0.39 -12.21 -6.18
CA VAL A 51 1.41 -11.42 -5.52
C VAL A 51 0.78 -10.17 -4.90
N ILE A 52 1.10 -9.88 -3.65
CA ILE A 52 0.90 -8.57 -3.03
C ILE A 52 2.27 -7.92 -2.89
N ALA A 53 2.49 -6.82 -3.60
CA ALA A 53 3.66 -5.97 -3.38
C ALA A 53 3.35 -4.98 -2.26
N MET A 54 4.31 -4.73 -1.36
CA MET A 54 4.15 -3.85 -0.21
C MET A 54 5.34 -2.90 -0.11
N GLY A 55 5.05 -1.62 0.02
CA GLY A 55 6.04 -0.57 0.29
C GLY A 55 5.54 0.40 1.36
N HIS A 56 6.36 1.38 1.74
CA HIS A 56 5.90 2.41 2.67
C HIS A 56 5.09 3.51 1.96
N HIS A 57 5.57 3.99 0.81
CA HIS A 57 4.98 5.12 0.10
C HIS A 57 3.90 4.66 -0.89
N GLN A 58 2.75 5.35 -0.88
CA GLN A 58 1.67 5.10 -1.84
C GLN A 58 2.08 5.54 -3.26
N GLN A 59 1.42 4.94 -4.26
CA GLN A 59 1.60 5.36 -5.63
C GLN A 59 1.18 6.82 -5.79
N TRP A 60 2.08 7.64 -6.38
CA TRP A 60 1.76 9.01 -6.76
C TRP A 60 0.72 9.02 -7.89
N ILE A 61 -0.26 9.90 -7.77
CA ILE A 61 -1.25 10.15 -8.82
C ILE A 61 -1.29 11.65 -9.05
N GLY A 62 -0.95 12.07 -10.25
CA GLY A 62 -1.04 13.47 -10.65
C GLY A 62 -2.45 14.06 -10.50
N GLY A 63 -2.59 15.38 -10.53
CA GLY A 63 -3.85 16.09 -10.46
C GLY A 63 -4.25 16.51 -9.05
N GLY A 64 -5.19 15.80 -8.41
CA GLY A 64 -5.75 16.21 -7.11
C GLY A 64 -4.75 16.21 -5.94
N GLU A 65 -3.64 15.51 -6.08
CA GLU A 65 -2.58 15.43 -5.05
C GLU A 65 -1.38 16.33 -5.39
N ALA A 66 -1.49 17.19 -6.43
CA ALA A 66 -0.42 18.11 -6.84
C ALA A 66 -0.03 19.12 -5.75
N SER A 67 -0.95 19.44 -4.83
CA SER A 67 -0.66 20.27 -3.65
C SER A 67 0.32 19.62 -2.67
N GLU A 68 0.51 18.32 -2.76
CA GLU A 68 1.44 17.54 -1.93
C GLU A 68 2.87 17.55 -2.50
N SER A 69 3.06 18.09 -3.70
CA SER A 69 4.37 18.24 -4.34
C SER A 69 5.02 19.57 -3.96
N ARG A 70 6.29 19.53 -3.59
CA ARG A 70 7.14 20.70 -3.37
C ARG A 70 8.43 20.56 -4.20
N GLY A 71 8.37 21.02 -5.47
CA GLY A 71 9.45 20.75 -6.42
C GLY A 71 9.57 19.26 -6.68
N ASP A 72 10.72 18.67 -6.41
CA ASP A 72 10.97 17.23 -6.58
C ASP A 72 10.62 16.40 -5.33
N ASN A 73 10.02 17.00 -4.30
CA ASN A 73 9.61 16.32 -3.07
C ASN A 73 8.11 16.03 -3.12
N TYR A 74 7.75 14.79 -3.31
CA TYR A 74 6.38 14.30 -3.39
C TYR A 74 5.98 13.60 -2.09
N PHE A 75 4.72 13.73 -1.70
CA PHE A 75 4.17 12.96 -0.58
C PHE A 75 3.68 11.60 -1.08
N GLY A 76 4.63 10.72 -1.39
CA GLY A 76 4.41 9.39 -1.95
C GLY A 76 5.59 8.91 -2.78
N LEU A 77 5.39 7.91 -3.62
CA LEU A 77 6.40 7.49 -4.60
C LEU A 77 6.64 8.62 -5.61
N HIS A 78 7.90 8.85 -5.96
CA HIS A 78 8.24 9.72 -7.08
C HIS A 78 7.45 9.30 -8.35
N PRO A 79 6.96 10.23 -9.17
CA PRO A 79 6.15 9.90 -10.35
C PRO A 79 6.73 8.82 -11.25
N THR A 80 8.04 8.90 -11.56
CA THR A 80 8.71 7.90 -12.40
C THR A 80 8.74 6.51 -11.75
N ALA A 81 8.87 6.43 -10.43
CA ALA A 81 8.80 5.16 -9.69
C ALA A 81 7.37 4.61 -9.66
N SER A 82 6.38 5.50 -9.53
CA SER A 82 4.96 5.14 -9.63
C SER A 82 4.59 4.57 -10.99
N ASP A 83 5.10 5.19 -12.07
CA ASP A 83 4.86 4.72 -13.44
C ASP A 83 5.55 3.38 -13.69
N ALA A 84 6.81 3.23 -13.27
CA ALA A 84 7.55 1.98 -13.40
C ALA A 84 6.87 0.81 -12.64
N LEU A 85 6.37 1.06 -11.43
CA LEU A 85 5.58 0.09 -10.68
C LEU A 85 4.31 -0.31 -11.43
N ALA A 86 3.58 0.67 -11.99
CA ALA A 86 2.38 0.43 -12.77
C ALA A 86 2.67 -0.38 -14.05
N GLU A 87 3.80 -0.10 -14.72
CA GLU A 87 4.23 -0.88 -15.89
C GLU A 87 4.49 -2.34 -15.55
N VAL A 88 5.18 -2.63 -14.42
CA VAL A 88 5.40 -4.00 -13.96
C VAL A 88 4.06 -4.67 -13.64
N ALA A 89 3.19 -4.02 -12.87
CA ALA A 89 1.87 -4.56 -12.53
C ALA A 89 1.01 -4.82 -13.77
N GLY A 90 1.06 -3.93 -14.77
CA GLY A 90 0.34 -4.10 -16.05
C GLY A 90 0.83 -5.30 -16.85
N ARG A 91 2.13 -5.61 -16.82
CA ARG A 91 2.70 -6.81 -17.48
C ARG A 91 2.49 -8.10 -16.68
N ARG A 92 2.27 -8.01 -15.37
CA ARG A 92 2.17 -9.14 -14.44
C ARG A 92 0.82 -9.16 -13.71
N PRO A 93 -0.23 -9.69 -14.32
CA PRO A 93 -1.57 -9.78 -13.70
C PRO A 93 -1.59 -10.59 -12.39
N SER A 94 -0.54 -11.36 -12.10
CA SER A 94 -0.35 -12.02 -10.80
C SER A 94 -0.18 -11.00 -9.66
N ILE A 95 0.29 -9.77 -9.92
CA ILE A 95 0.33 -8.70 -8.93
C ILE A 95 -1.09 -8.15 -8.76
N ILE A 96 -1.79 -8.64 -7.74
CA ILE A 96 -3.19 -8.29 -7.49
C ILE A 96 -3.36 -6.99 -6.71
N ALA A 97 -2.33 -6.60 -5.93
CA ALA A 97 -2.34 -5.36 -5.16
C ALA A 97 -0.92 -4.82 -4.91
N TYR A 98 -0.84 -3.50 -4.78
CA TYR A 98 0.24 -2.79 -4.11
C TYR A 98 -0.29 -2.15 -2.84
N THR A 99 0.27 -2.48 -1.69
CA THR A 99 -0.14 -1.96 -0.38
C THR A 99 0.90 -1.01 0.17
N ALA A 100 0.45 0.12 0.69
CA ALA A 100 1.29 1.16 1.27
C ALA A 100 0.73 1.72 2.58
N GLY A 101 1.58 2.38 3.34
CA GLY A 101 1.24 3.19 4.51
C GLY A 101 1.34 4.68 4.21
N HIS A 102 2.20 5.39 4.94
CA HIS A 102 2.60 6.80 4.77
C HIS A 102 1.50 7.84 4.97
N THR A 103 0.37 7.69 4.29
CA THR A 103 -0.77 8.63 4.34
C THR A 103 -1.60 8.54 5.62
N HIS A 104 -1.41 7.50 6.43
CA HIS A 104 -2.16 7.23 7.67
C HIS A 104 -3.68 7.11 7.47
N ARG A 105 -4.13 6.71 6.27
CA ARG A 105 -5.56 6.51 5.95
C ARG A 105 -5.83 5.14 5.37
N HIS A 106 -7.10 4.75 5.39
CA HIS A 106 -7.58 3.64 4.59
C HIS A 106 -8.13 4.15 3.28
N ARG A 107 -7.59 3.64 2.16
CA ARG A 107 -8.10 3.94 0.82
C ARG A 107 -7.78 2.78 -0.12
N VAL A 108 -8.75 2.36 -0.89
CA VAL A 108 -8.61 1.37 -1.95
C VAL A 108 -9.07 1.96 -3.27
N ARG A 109 -8.29 1.77 -4.31
CA ARG A 109 -8.60 2.24 -5.66
C ARG A 109 -7.92 1.32 -6.70
N PRO A 110 -8.38 1.29 -7.95
CA PRO A 110 -7.57 0.73 -9.02
C PRO A 110 -6.21 1.43 -9.06
N MET A 111 -5.16 0.66 -9.31
CA MET A 111 -3.82 1.23 -9.52
C MET A 111 -3.85 2.17 -10.73
N HIS A 112 -3.18 3.30 -10.65
CA HIS A 112 -3.12 4.24 -11.77
C HIS A 112 -2.56 3.55 -13.02
N ASN A 113 -3.28 3.68 -14.13
CA ASN A 113 -3.00 3.02 -15.41
C ASN A 113 -3.10 1.49 -15.43
N VAL A 114 -3.52 0.83 -14.33
CA VAL A 114 -3.65 -0.64 -14.27
C VAL A 114 -4.92 -1.03 -13.51
N ALA A 115 -6.03 -1.17 -14.23
CA ALA A 115 -7.33 -1.44 -13.62
C ALA A 115 -7.44 -2.83 -12.94
N SER A 116 -6.58 -3.78 -13.31
CA SER A 116 -6.57 -5.14 -12.75
C SER A 116 -5.87 -5.26 -11.41
N THR A 117 -5.09 -4.27 -11.01
CA THR A 117 -4.32 -4.24 -9.76
C THR A 117 -4.90 -3.17 -8.84
N LEU A 118 -4.99 -3.45 -7.53
CA LEU A 118 -5.43 -2.48 -6.54
C LEU A 118 -4.24 -1.74 -5.92
N SER A 119 -4.38 -0.43 -5.76
CA SER A 119 -3.55 0.40 -4.90
C SER A 119 -4.27 0.58 -3.56
N ILE A 120 -3.63 0.15 -2.48
CA ILE A 120 -4.22 0.07 -1.15
C ILE A 120 -3.39 0.90 -0.19
N GLU A 121 -4.03 1.78 0.55
CA GLU A 121 -3.42 2.52 1.65
C GLU A 121 -4.00 2.04 2.97
N ILE A 122 -3.13 1.73 3.93
CA ILE A 122 -3.51 1.20 5.24
C ILE A 122 -3.25 2.27 6.31
N GLY A 123 -4.25 2.49 7.15
CA GLY A 123 -4.17 3.40 8.28
C GLY A 123 -3.08 3.01 9.27
N CYS A 124 -2.67 3.98 10.06
CA CYS A 124 -1.50 3.90 10.93
C CYS A 124 -1.82 3.21 12.26
N VAL A 125 -0.85 2.46 12.79
CA VAL A 125 -0.93 1.84 14.13
C VAL A 125 -0.78 2.88 15.24
N LYS A 126 0.06 3.91 15.04
CA LYS A 126 0.42 4.89 16.09
C LYS A 126 -0.56 6.04 16.24
N ASP A 127 -1.27 6.41 15.15
CA ASP A 127 -2.24 7.51 15.14
C ASP A 127 -3.67 6.97 15.12
N PHE A 128 -4.68 7.86 15.10
CA PHE A 128 -6.06 7.44 14.88
C PHE A 128 -6.21 6.83 13.47
N PRO A 129 -6.90 5.72 13.30
CA PRO A 129 -7.68 4.96 14.29
C PRO A 129 -6.91 3.84 15.03
N GLY A 130 -5.59 3.72 14.86
CA GLY A 130 -4.78 2.67 15.46
C GLY A 130 -5.09 1.29 14.87
N THR A 131 -4.75 1.10 13.59
CA THR A 131 -5.16 -0.09 12.82
C THR A 131 -4.00 -0.79 12.17
N TRP A 132 -4.22 -2.07 11.84
CA TRP A 132 -3.36 -2.90 11.02
C TRP A 132 -4.21 -3.79 10.12
N ALA A 133 -3.66 -4.28 9.02
CA ALA A 133 -4.35 -5.15 8.08
C ALA A 133 -3.86 -6.60 8.19
N GLU A 134 -4.81 -7.53 8.16
CA GLU A 134 -4.60 -8.96 8.03
C GLU A 134 -4.97 -9.38 6.61
N TYR A 135 -4.13 -10.20 5.99
CA TYR A 135 -4.43 -10.85 4.72
C TYR A 135 -4.69 -12.34 4.96
N ARG A 136 -5.93 -12.76 4.74
CA ARG A 136 -6.37 -14.14 4.86
C ARG A 136 -6.38 -14.78 3.49
N VAL A 137 -5.62 -15.87 3.34
CA VAL A 137 -5.51 -16.59 2.07
C VAL A 137 -6.47 -17.77 2.06
N TYR A 138 -7.29 -17.84 1.03
CA TYR A 138 -8.26 -18.91 0.77
C TYR A 138 -8.03 -19.51 -0.61
N GLU A 139 -8.59 -20.68 -0.89
CA GLU A 139 -8.55 -21.28 -2.24
C GLU A 139 -9.19 -20.38 -3.31
N SER A 140 -10.17 -19.55 -2.92
CA SER A 140 -10.93 -18.67 -3.82
C SER A 140 -10.38 -17.24 -3.92
N GLY A 141 -9.33 -16.89 -3.19
CA GLY A 141 -8.77 -15.55 -3.21
C GLY A 141 -8.14 -15.11 -1.89
N VAL A 142 -7.77 -13.84 -1.81
CA VAL A 142 -7.19 -13.24 -0.61
C VAL A 142 -8.17 -12.20 -0.06
N MET A 143 -8.46 -12.24 1.23
CA MET A 143 -9.28 -11.24 1.91
C MET A 143 -8.39 -10.34 2.76
N GLN A 144 -8.52 -9.02 2.58
CA GLN A 144 -7.98 -8.04 3.52
C GLN A 144 -9.03 -7.76 4.60
N VAL A 145 -8.60 -7.79 5.86
CA VAL A 145 -9.41 -7.38 7.02
C VAL A 145 -8.60 -6.41 7.86
N VAL A 146 -9.13 -5.23 8.08
CA VAL A 146 -8.51 -4.24 8.96
C VAL A 146 -8.97 -4.45 10.39
N HIS A 147 -8.02 -4.52 11.30
CA HIS A 147 -8.23 -4.67 12.73
C HIS A 147 -7.78 -3.42 13.47
N ARG A 148 -8.44 -3.12 14.55
CA ARG A 148 -7.98 -2.11 15.50
C ARG A 148 -7.03 -2.73 16.53
N ILE A 149 -6.02 -1.98 16.96
CA ILE A 149 -5.18 -2.37 18.09
C ILE A 149 -6.04 -2.56 19.35
N SER A 150 -5.59 -3.40 20.29
CA SER A 150 -6.38 -3.77 21.47
C SER A 150 -5.79 -3.32 22.79
N ALA A 151 -4.51 -2.89 22.83
CA ALA A 151 -3.87 -2.42 24.05
C ALA A 151 -4.52 -1.11 24.53
N PRO A 152 -5.06 -1.04 25.78
CA PRO A 152 -5.84 0.12 26.24
C PRO A 152 -5.07 1.44 26.21
N ASP A 153 -3.78 1.43 26.52
CA ASP A 153 -2.95 2.64 26.50
C ASP A 153 -2.70 3.14 25.07
N ALA A 154 -2.45 2.22 24.13
CA ALA A 154 -2.28 2.54 22.73
C ALA A 154 -3.59 3.08 22.13
N LEU A 155 -4.74 2.51 22.49
CA LEU A 155 -6.05 3.02 22.11
C LEU A 155 -6.28 4.45 22.63
N ARG A 156 -5.96 4.72 23.91
CA ARG A 156 -6.07 6.08 24.46
C ARG A 156 -5.17 7.08 23.74
N TRP A 157 -3.97 6.66 23.35
CA TRP A 157 -3.08 7.50 22.55
C TRP A 157 -3.69 7.75 21.14
N SER A 158 -4.13 6.71 20.46
CA SER A 158 -4.77 6.80 19.15
C SER A 158 -5.96 7.77 19.16
N GLU A 159 -6.82 7.72 20.20
CA GLU A 159 -7.94 8.65 20.32
C GLU A 159 -7.52 10.12 20.46
N ARG A 160 -6.37 10.42 21.07
CA ARG A 160 -5.84 11.80 21.11
C ARG A 160 -5.48 12.33 19.72
N CYS A 161 -5.14 11.44 18.80
CA CYS A 161 -4.78 11.81 17.44
C CYS A 161 -6.01 11.99 16.52
N ARG A 162 -7.23 11.79 16.99
CA ARG A 162 -8.46 11.89 16.21
C ARG A 162 -8.62 13.23 15.46
N HIS A 163 -8.09 14.29 16.02
CA HIS A 163 -8.18 15.65 15.48
C HIS A 163 -6.82 16.24 15.11
N LEU A 164 -5.84 15.36 14.79
CA LEU A 164 -4.43 15.72 14.62
C LEU A 164 -4.20 16.85 13.60
N TYR A 165 -5.02 16.94 12.56
CA TYR A 165 -4.88 17.91 11.48
C TYR A 165 -6.05 18.89 11.36
N SER A 166 -6.86 19.07 12.43
CA SER A 166 -8.00 19.99 12.43
C SER A 166 -7.58 21.45 12.20
N ASP A 167 -6.42 21.87 12.71
CA ASP A 167 -5.88 23.20 12.50
C ASP A 167 -5.51 23.50 11.03
N PHE A 168 -5.39 22.48 10.21
CA PHE A 168 -5.19 22.57 8.76
C PHE A 168 -6.51 22.42 7.97
N GLY A 169 -7.65 22.41 8.65
CA GLY A 169 -8.96 22.22 8.02
C GLY A 169 -9.25 20.81 7.53
N ILE A 170 -8.49 19.82 8.00
CA ILE A 170 -8.67 18.41 7.63
C ILE A 170 -9.52 17.71 8.69
N ASP A 171 -10.66 17.15 8.29
CA ASP A 171 -11.40 16.18 9.09
C ASP A 171 -10.61 14.85 9.10
N TYR A 172 -9.67 14.77 10.04
CA TYR A 172 -8.75 13.63 10.10
C TYR A 172 -9.46 12.33 10.44
N GLU A 173 -10.56 12.37 11.16
CA GLU A 173 -11.36 11.16 11.44
C GLU A 173 -11.90 10.54 10.14
N THR A 174 -12.59 11.34 9.33
CA THR A 174 -13.11 10.88 8.03
C THR A 174 -11.99 10.48 7.09
N TYR A 175 -10.91 11.27 7.03
CA TYR A 175 -9.73 11.01 6.20
C TYR A 175 -9.07 9.66 6.55
N ALA A 176 -8.81 9.41 7.86
CA ALA A 176 -8.09 8.22 8.30
C ALA A 176 -8.94 6.94 8.20
N LEU A 177 -10.24 7.04 8.47
CA LEU A 177 -11.14 5.90 8.41
C LEU A 177 -11.43 5.43 6.98
N GLY A 178 -11.47 6.33 6.00
CA GLY A 178 -11.93 5.99 4.66
C GLY A 178 -13.33 5.39 4.65
N GLN A 179 -13.69 4.73 3.57
CA GLN A 179 -14.96 4.00 3.46
C GLN A 179 -14.85 2.60 4.10
N LEU A 180 -15.98 1.98 4.39
CA LEU A 180 -16.01 0.60 4.90
C LEU A 180 -15.39 -0.38 3.90
N SER A 181 -15.62 -0.18 2.61
CA SER A 181 -15.03 -0.96 1.51
C SER A 181 -13.50 -0.83 1.43
N ASP A 182 -12.91 0.22 1.99
CA ASP A 182 -11.46 0.38 2.05
C ASP A 182 -10.80 -0.50 3.13
N ARG A 183 -11.60 -1.01 4.07
CA ARG A 183 -11.11 -1.73 5.25
C ARG A 183 -11.32 -3.23 5.22
N CYS A 184 -12.31 -3.70 4.45
CA CYS A 184 -12.60 -5.12 4.31
C CYS A 184 -12.96 -5.40 2.85
N LEU A 185 -12.10 -6.15 2.13
CA LEU A 185 -12.28 -6.41 0.71
C LEU A 185 -11.67 -7.74 0.30
N ILE A 186 -12.13 -8.27 -0.82
CA ILE A 186 -11.56 -9.44 -1.46
C ILE A 186 -10.64 -8.98 -2.58
N LEU A 187 -9.39 -9.44 -2.53
CA LEU A 187 -8.34 -9.19 -3.52
C LEU A 187 -8.29 -10.39 -4.46
N GLY A 188 -8.43 -10.16 -5.75
CA GLY A 188 -8.18 -11.13 -6.82
C GLY A 188 -8.84 -12.49 -6.62
N ASN A 189 -9.37 -13.04 -7.68
CA ASN A 189 -9.77 -14.45 -7.68
C ASN A 189 -8.56 -15.24 -8.18
N THR A 190 -8.06 -16.19 -7.40
CA THR A 190 -6.92 -17.06 -7.72
C THR A 190 -7.24 -18.13 -8.77
N ARG A 191 -8.23 -17.88 -9.64
CA ARG A 191 -8.60 -18.78 -10.73
C ARG A 191 -8.07 -18.30 -12.07
#